data_ab2bf71d516fbfced17595dd6a28f494
#
_entry.id   ab2bf71d516fbfced17595dd6a28f494
#
_cell.length_a   1.000
_cell.length_b   1.000
_cell.length_c   1.000
_cell.angle_alpha   90.00
_cell.angle_beta   90.00
_cell.angle_gamma   90.00
#
_symmetry.space_group_name_H-M   'P 1'
#
loop_
_entity.id
_entity.type
_entity.pdbx_description
1 polymer ?
#
loop_
_entity_poly.entity_id
_entity_poly.type
_entity_poly.pdbx_seq_one_letter_code
_entity_poly.pdbx_strand_id
1 'polypeptide(L)'
;TEGKDSASYYLRLKSAKVLPRNVYDVVDVKPMFPGGDAECMAYVAHNMKYPSECLKNGVTGRVFCSFVIDTDGSLCRIEAGEKSYAQAVDGSPAPKEMLRLFVDEAFRVINGMPKWTPGQKDGKAVAVRYVLPFTFRLQ
;
A
#
# COMPACT_ATOMS: atom_id res chain seq x y z
N THR A 1 14.92 6.35 -13.21
CA THR A 1 13.60 6.89 -13.48
C THR A 1 12.58 6.35 -12.48
N GLU A 2 11.46 7.03 -12.40
CA GLU A 2 10.42 6.64 -11.47
C GLU A 2 9.89 5.24 -11.75
N GLY A 3 9.72 4.88 -13.01
CA GLY A 3 9.26 3.56 -13.36
C GLY A 3 10.21 2.47 -12.89
N LYS A 4 11.50 2.72 -13.00
CA LYS A 4 12.50 1.80 -12.51
C LYS A 4 12.44 1.67 -11.01
N ASP A 5 12.25 2.78 -10.30
CA ASP A 5 12.17 2.76 -8.84
C ASP A 5 10.99 1.92 -8.37
N SER A 6 9.82 2.11 -8.99
CA SER A 6 8.64 1.33 -8.65
C SER A 6 8.86 -0.16 -8.89
N ALA A 7 9.45 -0.49 -10.04
CA ALA A 7 9.74 -1.88 -10.36
C ALA A 7 10.74 -2.48 -9.38
N SER A 8 11.73 -1.69 -8.97
CA SER A 8 12.73 -2.14 -8.02
C SER A 8 12.11 -2.44 -6.66
N TYR A 9 11.24 -1.56 -6.17
CA TYR A 9 10.52 -1.81 -4.92
C TYR A 9 9.69 -3.07 -5.02
N TYR A 10 8.95 -3.21 -6.09
CA TYR A 10 8.11 -4.37 -6.28
C TYR A 10 8.92 -5.66 -6.26
N LEU A 11 10.00 -5.70 -7.02
CA LEU A 11 10.85 -6.88 -7.07
C LEU A 11 11.49 -7.18 -5.72
N ARG A 12 11.90 -6.14 -4.99
CA ARG A 12 12.53 -6.31 -3.69
C ARG A 12 11.56 -6.93 -2.68
N LEU A 13 10.28 -6.59 -2.77
CA LEU A 13 9.27 -7.10 -1.84
C LEU A 13 8.73 -8.47 -2.24
N LYS A 14 8.60 -8.72 -3.54
CA LYS A 14 7.94 -9.92 -4.04
C LYS A 14 8.71 -10.56 -5.20
N SER A 15 10.04 -10.52 -5.15
CA SER A 15 10.88 -10.91 -6.28
C SER A 15 10.64 -12.32 -6.83
N ALA A 16 10.23 -13.25 -5.99
CA ALA A 16 10.02 -14.62 -6.42
C ALA A 16 8.60 -14.91 -6.90
N LYS A 17 7.72 -13.93 -6.81
CA LYS A 17 6.31 -14.18 -7.12
C LYS A 17 5.99 -13.93 -8.58
N VAL A 18 5.31 -14.89 -9.19
CA VAL A 18 4.77 -14.72 -10.53
C VAL A 18 3.49 -13.92 -10.45
N LEU A 19 3.37 -12.89 -11.28
CA LEU A 19 2.18 -12.03 -11.27
C LEU A 19 0.97 -12.78 -11.81
N PRO A 20 -0.21 -12.59 -11.21
CA PRO A 20 -1.42 -13.19 -11.73
C PRO A 20 -1.80 -12.59 -13.08
N ARG A 21 -2.37 -13.41 -13.96
CA ARG A 21 -2.79 -12.95 -15.28
C ARG A 21 -4.03 -12.07 -15.22
N ASN A 22 -5.02 -12.53 -14.47
CA ASN A 22 -6.31 -11.85 -14.40
C ASN A 22 -6.48 -11.24 -13.03
N VAL A 23 -6.59 -9.91 -13.01
CA VAL A 23 -6.82 -9.17 -11.78
C VAL A 23 -8.18 -8.50 -11.90
N TYR A 24 -9.01 -8.68 -10.90
CA TYR A 24 -10.37 -8.16 -10.90
C TYR A 24 -10.49 -6.94 -10.02
N ASP A 25 -11.30 -5.99 -10.45
CA ASP A 25 -11.65 -4.82 -9.64
C ASP A 25 -12.99 -5.02 -8.95
N VAL A 26 -13.88 -5.83 -9.56
CA VAL A 26 -15.20 -6.10 -9.02
C VAL A 26 -15.39 -7.60 -8.88
N VAL A 27 -15.78 -8.03 -7.68
CA VAL A 27 -15.92 -9.45 -7.36
C VAL A 27 -17.18 -9.66 -6.51
N ASP A 28 -17.59 -10.92 -6.38
CA ASP A 28 -18.76 -11.26 -5.57
C ASP A 28 -18.47 -11.18 -4.09
N VAL A 29 -17.28 -11.65 -3.71
CA VAL A 29 -16.82 -11.61 -2.31
C VAL A 29 -15.50 -10.86 -2.28
N LYS A 30 -15.46 -9.76 -1.53
CA LYS A 30 -14.25 -8.95 -1.44
C LYS A 30 -13.17 -9.67 -0.63
N PRO A 31 -11.89 -9.46 -0.99
CA PRO A 31 -10.82 -9.99 -0.15
C PRO A 31 -10.87 -9.31 1.22
N MET A 32 -10.35 -10.00 2.23
CA MET A 32 -10.45 -9.50 3.59
C MET A 32 -9.16 -9.74 4.37
N PHE A 33 -8.70 -8.70 5.06
CA PHE A 33 -7.61 -8.81 6.02
C PHE A 33 -8.07 -9.72 7.16
N PRO A 34 -7.16 -10.55 7.75
CA PRO A 34 -7.54 -11.40 8.87
C PRO A 34 -8.22 -10.59 9.98
N GLY A 35 -9.46 -10.95 10.31
CA GLY A 35 -10.23 -10.23 11.32
C GLY A 35 -11.07 -9.09 10.76
N GLY A 36 -10.94 -8.76 9.48
CA GLY A 36 -11.78 -7.77 8.83
C GLY A 36 -11.14 -6.40 8.70
N ASP A 37 -11.89 -5.45 8.17
CA ASP A 37 -11.39 -4.10 7.89
C ASP A 37 -10.90 -3.38 9.14
N ALA A 38 -11.60 -3.54 10.26
CA ALA A 38 -11.19 -2.90 11.50
C ALA A 38 -9.81 -3.38 11.96
N GLU A 39 -9.55 -4.67 11.80
CA GLU A 39 -8.24 -5.22 12.14
C GLU A 39 -7.17 -4.74 11.19
N CYS A 40 -7.50 -4.54 9.92
CA CYS A 40 -6.58 -3.98 8.95
C CYS A 40 -6.17 -2.57 9.35
N MET A 41 -7.14 -1.74 9.71
CA MET A 41 -6.87 -0.38 10.14
C MET A 41 -6.04 -0.34 11.41
N ALA A 42 -6.34 -1.24 12.35
CA ALA A 42 -5.56 -1.35 13.58
C ALA A 42 -4.12 -1.76 13.29
N TYR A 43 -3.93 -2.69 12.38
CA TYR A 43 -2.60 -3.14 11.98
C TYR A 43 -1.80 -1.98 11.40
N VAL A 44 -2.41 -1.22 10.49
CA VAL A 44 -1.73 -0.07 9.87
C VAL A 44 -1.37 0.95 10.94
N ALA A 45 -2.31 1.31 11.81
CA ALA A 45 -2.07 2.31 12.84
C ALA A 45 -0.96 1.88 13.80
N HIS A 46 -0.92 0.59 14.13
CA HIS A 46 0.05 0.05 15.08
C HIS A 46 1.46 -0.06 14.50
N ASN A 47 1.56 -0.35 13.21
CA ASN A 47 2.86 -0.62 12.58
C ASN A 47 3.44 0.55 11.82
N MET A 48 2.62 1.52 11.43
CA MET A 48 3.10 2.67 10.65
C MET A 48 3.89 3.61 11.51
N LYS A 49 5.08 3.98 11.03
CA LYS A 49 5.96 4.92 11.72
C LYS A 49 6.11 6.18 10.89
N TYR A 50 6.10 7.31 11.56
CA TYR A 50 6.31 8.58 10.87
C TYR A 50 7.78 8.69 10.50
N PRO A 51 8.13 8.90 9.22
CA PRO A 51 9.53 9.06 8.85
C PRO A 51 10.12 10.27 9.58
N SER A 52 11.29 10.08 10.20
CA SER A 52 11.87 11.12 11.05
C SER A 52 12.17 12.42 10.31
N GLU A 53 12.60 12.35 9.06
CA GLU A 53 12.85 13.54 8.27
C GLU A 53 11.58 14.36 8.05
N CYS A 54 10.49 13.66 7.77
CA CYS A 54 9.19 14.32 7.56
C CYS A 54 8.69 14.92 8.86
N LEU A 55 8.89 14.21 9.97
CA LEU A 55 8.47 14.69 11.27
C LEU A 55 9.23 15.98 11.65
N LYS A 56 10.55 15.99 11.44
CA LYS A 56 11.38 17.16 11.75
C LYS A 56 10.95 18.39 10.97
N ASN A 57 10.52 18.20 9.74
CA ASN A 57 10.18 19.31 8.87
C ASN A 57 8.68 19.61 8.83
N GLY A 58 7.91 18.94 9.69
CA GLY A 58 6.46 19.18 9.75
C GLY A 58 5.72 18.79 8.49
N VAL A 59 6.26 17.85 7.72
CA VAL A 59 5.66 17.43 6.46
C VAL A 59 4.56 16.41 6.71
N THR A 60 3.41 16.61 6.08
CA THR A 60 2.27 15.70 6.14
C THR A 60 1.95 15.21 4.74
N GLY A 61 1.13 14.20 4.64
CA GLY A 61 0.77 13.71 3.31
C GLY A 61 -0.12 12.49 3.34
N ARG A 62 -0.35 11.97 2.16
CA ARG A 62 -1.17 10.79 1.98
C ARG A 62 -0.65 9.96 0.83
N VAL A 63 -0.56 8.66 1.04
CA VAL A 63 -0.13 7.74 0.00
C VAL A 63 -1.30 6.80 -0.29
N PHE A 64 -1.67 6.71 -1.55
CA PHE A 64 -2.70 5.76 -1.99
C PHE A 64 -1.98 4.56 -2.58
N CYS A 65 -1.94 3.48 -1.81
CA CYS A 65 -1.28 2.27 -2.27
C CYS A 65 -2.29 1.32 -2.88
N SER A 66 -1.95 0.77 -4.04
CA SER A 66 -2.72 -0.33 -4.60
C SER A 66 -1.87 -1.58 -4.57
N PHE A 67 -2.50 -2.70 -4.38
CA PHE A 67 -1.82 -3.99 -4.43
C PHE A 67 -2.83 -5.05 -4.84
N VAL A 68 -2.31 -6.20 -5.22
CA VAL A 68 -3.14 -7.31 -5.66
C VAL A 68 -3.11 -8.38 -4.57
N ILE A 69 -4.29 -8.83 -4.16
CA ILE A 69 -4.42 -9.97 -3.27
C ILE A 69 -4.66 -11.18 -4.16
N ASP A 70 -3.65 -12.05 -4.21
CA ASP A 70 -3.67 -13.19 -5.11
C ASP A 70 -4.62 -14.28 -4.60
N THR A 71 -4.79 -15.31 -5.40
CA THR A 71 -5.71 -16.41 -5.10
C THR A 71 -5.36 -17.16 -3.83
N ASP A 72 -4.11 -17.08 -3.38
CA ASP A 72 -3.68 -17.71 -2.13
C ASP A 72 -3.65 -16.73 -0.95
N GLY A 73 -4.12 -15.49 -1.18
CA GLY A 73 -4.12 -14.47 -0.14
C GLY A 73 -2.84 -13.66 -0.02
N SER A 74 -1.80 -14.02 -0.75
CA SER A 74 -0.56 -13.25 -0.69
C SER A 74 -0.69 -11.94 -1.47
N LEU A 75 0.11 -10.95 -1.07
CA LEU A 75 0.07 -9.63 -1.67
C LEU A 75 1.18 -9.48 -2.69
N CYS A 76 0.87 -8.80 -3.79
CA CYS A 76 1.84 -8.55 -4.84
C CYS A 76 1.48 -7.27 -5.59
N ARG A 77 2.36 -6.86 -6.49
CA ARG A 77 2.15 -5.71 -7.35
C ARG A 77 1.81 -4.45 -6.55
N ILE A 78 2.65 -4.14 -5.57
CA ILE A 78 2.43 -3.00 -4.68
C ILE A 78 2.88 -1.73 -5.39
N GLU A 79 1.99 -0.75 -5.51
CA GLU A 79 2.26 0.50 -6.21
C GLU A 79 1.70 1.67 -5.44
N ALA A 80 2.35 2.83 -5.56
CA ALA A 80 1.82 4.08 -5.01
C ALA A 80 1.09 4.83 -6.12
N GLY A 81 -0.12 5.28 -5.84
CA GLY A 81 -0.92 6.00 -6.81
C GLY A 81 -0.39 7.40 -7.07
N GLU A 82 -0.63 7.91 -8.26
CA GLU A 82 -0.14 9.23 -8.67
C GLU A 82 -0.78 10.39 -7.90
N LYS A 83 -1.89 10.14 -7.22
CA LYS A 83 -2.52 11.18 -6.40
C LYS A 83 -1.92 11.28 -5.00
N SER A 84 -0.96 10.42 -4.69
CA SER A 84 -0.23 10.51 -3.42
C SER A 84 0.52 11.84 -3.35
N TYR A 85 0.61 12.41 -2.15
CA TYR A 85 1.23 13.72 -2.01
C TYR A 85 1.90 13.89 -0.64
N ALA A 86 2.83 14.83 -0.58
CA ALA A 86 3.42 15.30 0.66
C ALA A 86 3.42 16.83 0.62
N GLN A 87 3.13 17.46 1.73
CA GLN A 87 3.03 18.92 1.78
C GLN A 87 3.73 19.48 3.01
N ALA A 88 4.26 20.68 2.84
CA ALA A 88 4.93 21.40 3.91
C ALA A 88 3.92 21.99 4.90
N VAL A 89 4.42 22.53 5.99
CA VAL A 89 3.58 23.13 7.04
C VAL A 89 2.59 24.15 6.49
N ASP A 90 3.01 24.94 5.49
CA ASP A 90 2.17 25.99 4.91
C ASP A 90 1.25 25.45 3.80
N GLY A 91 1.23 24.15 3.56
CA GLY A 91 0.39 23.55 2.55
C GLY A 91 0.99 23.51 1.16
N SER A 92 2.18 24.08 0.97
CA SER A 92 2.86 24.00 -0.33
C SER A 92 3.44 22.61 -0.55
N PRO A 93 3.72 22.22 -1.81
CA PRO A 93 4.29 20.91 -2.07
C PRO A 93 5.63 20.73 -1.36
N ALA A 94 5.82 19.59 -0.72
CA ALA A 94 7.09 19.27 -0.08
C ALA A 94 8.08 18.72 -1.13
N PRO A 95 9.38 18.70 -0.81
CA PRO A 95 10.35 18.06 -1.71
C PRO A 95 9.99 16.61 -2.00
N LYS A 96 10.33 16.15 -3.19
CA LYS A 96 10.00 14.80 -3.63
C LYS A 96 10.52 13.71 -2.69
N GLU A 97 11.65 13.95 -2.05
CA GLU A 97 12.22 13.00 -1.11
C GLU A 97 11.27 12.71 0.05
N MET A 98 10.48 13.69 0.46
CA MET A 98 9.55 13.50 1.57
C MET A 98 8.41 12.56 1.18
N LEU A 99 7.89 12.72 -0.03
CA LEU A 99 6.86 11.79 -0.52
C LEU A 99 7.44 10.39 -0.63
N ARG A 100 8.66 10.26 -1.10
CA ARG A 100 9.32 8.96 -1.21
C ARG A 100 9.42 8.27 0.15
N LEU A 101 9.73 9.02 1.19
CA LEU A 101 9.81 8.45 2.54
C LEU A 101 8.45 7.94 2.99
N PHE A 102 7.38 8.65 2.69
CA PHE A 102 6.03 8.18 2.99
C PHE A 102 5.70 6.91 2.20
N VAL A 103 6.06 6.89 0.92
CA VAL A 103 5.82 5.70 0.07
C VAL A 103 6.58 4.50 0.61
N ASP A 104 7.85 4.69 0.97
CA ASP A 104 8.67 3.61 1.52
C ASP A 104 8.04 3.04 2.78
N GLU A 105 7.54 3.90 3.64
CA GLU A 105 6.93 3.45 4.88
C GLU A 105 5.63 2.68 4.62
N ALA A 106 4.80 3.15 3.71
CA ALA A 106 3.57 2.46 3.35
C ALA A 106 3.89 1.07 2.78
N PHE A 107 4.89 0.99 1.91
CA PHE A 107 5.31 -0.29 1.32
C PHE A 107 5.82 -1.24 2.40
N ARG A 108 6.58 -0.73 3.36
CA ARG A 108 7.08 -1.55 4.45
C ARG A 108 5.93 -2.15 5.26
N VAL A 109 4.92 -1.35 5.55
CA VAL A 109 3.76 -1.82 6.32
C VAL A 109 3.00 -2.89 5.54
N ILE A 110 2.77 -2.67 4.25
CA ILE A 110 2.06 -3.65 3.43
C ILE A 110 2.86 -4.94 3.33
N ASN A 111 4.17 -4.83 3.14
CA ASN A 111 5.02 -6.00 3.00
C ASN A 111 5.03 -6.89 4.25
N GLY A 112 4.76 -6.31 5.40
CA GLY A 112 4.71 -7.05 6.66
C GLY A 112 3.35 -7.67 6.96
N MET A 113 2.36 -7.44 6.13
CA MET A 113 1.02 -7.95 6.38
C MET A 113 0.93 -9.47 6.23
N PRO A 114 0.08 -10.13 7.03
CA PRO A 114 -0.18 -11.56 6.84
C PRO A 114 -0.99 -11.77 5.56
N LYS A 115 -1.16 -13.02 5.19
CA LYS A 115 -2.01 -13.34 4.04
C LYS A 115 -3.44 -12.94 4.32
N TRP A 116 -4.10 -12.44 3.29
CA TRP A 116 -5.51 -12.07 3.35
C TRP A 116 -6.36 -13.26 2.94
N THR A 117 -7.65 -13.21 3.27
CA THR A 117 -8.62 -14.10 2.67
C THR A 117 -8.85 -13.61 1.25
N PRO A 118 -8.63 -14.44 0.23
CA PRO A 118 -8.77 -13.98 -1.15
C PRO A 118 -10.20 -13.66 -1.52
N GLY A 119 -10.37 -12.79 -2.51
CA GLY A 119 -11.68 -12.50 -3.06
C GLY A 119 -12.20 -13.68 -3.86
N GLN A 120 -13.49 -13.67 -4.14
CA GLN A 120 -14.11 -14.75 -4.90
C GLN A 120 -15.03 -14.21 -5.99
N LYS A 121 -15.05 -14.91 -7.11
CA LYS A 121 -15.97 -14.66 -8.19
C LYS A 121 -16.45 -15.99 -8.71
N ASP A 122 -17.77 -16.14 -8.81
CA ASP A 122 -18.40 -17.40 -9.23
C ASP A 122 -17.91 -18.59 -8.41
N GLY A 123 -17.75 -18.39 -7.10
CA GLY A 123 -17.37 -19.44 -6.18
C GLY A 123 -15.89 -19.81 -6.18
N LYS A 124 -15.07 -19.10 -6.93
CA LYS A 124 -13.65 -19.39 -7.03
C LYS A 124 -12.80 -18.23 -6.53
N ALA A 125 -11.67 -18.56 -5.90
CA ALA A 125 -10.73 -17.54 -5.48
C ALA A 125 -10.11 -16.85 -6.70
N VAL A 126 -10.09 -15.53 -6.69
CA VAL A 126 -9.53 -14.73 -7.80
C VAL A 126 -8.60 -13.67 -7.24
N ALA A 127 -7.69 -13.19 -8.08
CA ALA A 127 -6.80 -12.10 -7.72
C ALA A 127 -7.56 -10.78 -7.82
N VAL A 128 -7.47 -9.94 -6.78
CA VAL A 128 -8.26 -8.70 -6.69
C VAL A 128 -7.35 -7.53 -6.38
N ARG A 129 -7.56 -6.42 -7.08
CA ARG A 129 -6.89 -5.16 -6.78
C ARG A 129 -7.57 -4.50 -5.60
N TYR A 130 -6.77 -3.99 -4.70
CA TYR A 130 -7.25 -3.31 -3.50
C TYR A 130 -6.47 -2.01 -3.34
N VAL A 131 -7.15 -0.94 -2.92
CA VAL A 131 -6.50 0.35 -2.67
C VAL A 131 -6.63 0.69 -1.21
N LEU A 132 -5.51 1.03 -0.59
CA LEU A 132 -5.47 1.34 0.84
C LEU A 132 -4.77 2.68 1.03
N PRO A 133 -5.46 3.69 1.58
CA PRO A 133 -4.82 4.97 1.83
C PRO A 133 -4.03 4.95 3.14
N PHE A 134 -2.86 5.59 3.11
CA PHE A 134 -2.02 5.80 4.29
C PHE A 134 -1.94 7.29 4.53
N THR A 135 -2.44 7.74 5.67
CA THR A 135 -2.46 9.16 6.00
C THR A 135 -1.40 9.47 7.04
N PHE A 136 -0.53 10.43 6.71
CA PHE A 136 0.54 10.90 7.60
C PHE A 136 0.18 12.31 8.02
N ARG A 137 -0.20 12.48 9.26
CA ARG A 137 -0.51 13.81 9.78
C ARG A 137 0.00 13.95 11.20
N LEU A 138 0.33 15.18 11.54
CA LEU A 138 0.86 15.50 12.85
C LEU A 138 -0.29 15.74 13.83
N GLN A 139 -0.03 15.41 15.07
CA GLN A 139 -1.00 15.59 16.14
C GLN A 139 -0.85 16.97 16.77
#